data_252aaffab6f0b1bfa5e56a1fb521720f
#
_entry.id   252aaffab6f0b1bfa5e56a1fb521720f
#
_cell.length_a   1.000
_cell.length_b   1.000
_cell.length_c   1.000
_cell.angle_alpha   90.00
_cell.angle_beta   90.00
_cell.angle_gamma   90.00
#
_symmetry.space_group_name_H-M   'P 1'
#
loop_
_entity.id
_entity.type
_entity.pdbx_description
1 polymer ?
#
loop_
_entity_poly.entity_id
_entity_poly.type
_entity_poly.pdbx_seq_one_letter_code
_entity_poly.pdbx_strand_id
1 'polypeptide(L)'
;MISAEVNVPSRAPRYMAALLAALACIGAPAAHAEEEMLRVSMDHARVLKLDRPVSKVIIGNAEVADATVADSNTIVLTGRSFGTTNLVLLDADGNAIVDERILVSIDEGNTVRVFRQTERSVLSCTPNCEQHAERGK
;
A
#
# COMPACT_ATOMS: atom_id res chain seq x y z
N MET A 1 12.69 -81.93 -12.84
CA MET A 1 13.01 -80.54 -12.50
C MET A 1 11.78 -79.73 -12.78
N ILE A 2 11.00 -79.39 -11.75
CA ILE A 2 9.75 -78.67 -11.86
C ILE A 2 9.96 -77.33 -11.10
N SER A 3 10.10 -76.26 -11.85
CA SER A 3 10.17 -74.89 -11.27
C SER A 3 8.75 -74.39 -11.08
N ALA A 4 8.35 -74.18 -9.82
CA ALA A 4 7.09 -73.62 -9.49
C ALA A 4 7.29 -72.07 -9.42
N GLU A 5 6.70 -71.30 -10.36
CA GLU A 5 6.59 -69.91 -10.31
C GLU A 5 5.48 -69.47 -9.32
N VAL A 6 5.86 -68.82 -8.27
CA VAL A 6 4.92 -68.23 -7.31
C VAL A 6 4.44 -66.87 -7.86
N ASN A 7 3.21 -66.85 -8.36
CA ASN A 7 2.52 -65.63 -8.76
C ASN A 7 1.99 -64.92 -7.52
N VAL A 8 2.64 -63.83 -7.13
CA VAL A 8 2.19 -62.96 -6.04
C VAL A 8 1.29 -61.84 -6.63
N PRO A 9 0.00 -61.80 -6.33
CA PRO A 9 -0.85 -60.70 -6.78
C PRO A 9 -0.53 -59.42 -5.99
N SER A 10 0.07 -58.45 -6.65
CA SER A 10 0.29 -57.12 -6.09
C SER A 10 -1.05 -56.34 -5.96
N ARG A 11 -1.75 -56.58 -4.87
CA ARG A 11 -2.84 -55.70 -4.45
C ARG A 11 -2.24 -54.46 -3.75
N ALA A 12 -1.80 -53.48 -4.51
CA ALA A 12 -1.50 -52.18 -3.97
C ALA A 12 -2.77 -51.55 -3.35
N PRO A 13 -2.75 -51.14 -2.07
CA PRO A 13 -3.94 -50.61 -1.42
C PRO A 13 -4.32 -49.27 -2.03
N ARG A 14 -5.45 -49.25 -2.74
CA ARG A 14 -6.09 -48.05 -3.31
C ARG A 14 -6.26 -46.91 -2.29
N TYR A 15 -6.08 -47.18 -1.02
CA TYR A 15 -6.20 -46.23 0.08
C TYR A 15 -4.95 -45.33 0.28
N MET A 16 -3.76 -45.77 -0.18
CA MET A 16 -2.56 -44.92 -0.11
C MET A 16 -2.58 -43.75 -1.08
N ALA A 17 -3.20 -43.92 -2.26
CA ALA A 17 -3.36 -42.82 -3.22
C ALA A 17 -4.36 -41.77 -2.76
N ALA A 18 -5.40 -42.17 -2.02
CA ALA A 18 -6.39 -41.25 -1.45
C ALA A 18 -5.83 -40.44 -0.27
N LEU A 19 -4.93 -40.98 0.53
CA LEU A 19 -4.30 -40.32 1.66
C LEU A 19 -3.28 -39.23 1.23
N LEU A 20 -2.57 -39.44 0.12
CA LEU A 20 -1.65 -38.47 -0.47
C LEU A 20 -2.38 -37.27 -1.11
N ALA A 21 -3.57 -37.51 -1.68
CA ALA A 21 -4.38 -36.42 -2.25
C ALA A 21 -5.01 -35.50 -1.18
N ALA A 22 -5.31 -36.03 0.00
CA ALA A 22 -5.89 -35.24 1.10
C ALA A 22 -4.88 -34.30 1.80
N LEU A 23 -3.58 -34.62 1.72
CA LEU A 23 -2.52 -33.83 2.37
C LEU A 23 -2.08 -32.61 1.53
N ALA A 24 -2.43 -32.54 0.24
CA ALA A 24 -2.08 -31.47 -0.68
C ALA A 24 -2.97 -30.21 -0.53
N CYS A 25 -4.08 -30.27 0.23
CA CYS A 25 -5.02 -29.15 0.39
C CYS A 25 -4.71 -28.23 1.60
N ILE A 26 -3.67 -28.50 2.39
CA ILE A 26 -3.39 -27.75 3.64
C ILE A 26 -2.19 -26.81 3.43
N GLY A 27 -2.23 -25.92 2.46
CA GLY A 27 -1.08 -25.06 2.27
C GLY A 27 -1.20 -23.95 1.23
N ALA A 28 -2.40 -23.48 0.93
CA ALA A 28 -2.51 -22.24 0.17
C ALA A 28 -2.21 -21.08 1.16
N PRO A 29 -1.08 -20.33 1.02
CA PRO A 29 -0.93 -19.10 1.76
C PRO A 29 -2.08 -18.18 1.35
N ALA A 30 -2.84 -17.68 2.32
CA ALA A 30 -3.77 -16.60 2.08
C ALA A 30 -2.94 -15.43 1.55
N ALA A 31 -3.09 -15.10 0.26
CA ALA A 31 -2.55 -13.88 -0.31
C ALA A 31 -3.28 -12.74 0.39
N HIS A 32 -2.65 -12.16 1.41
CA HIS A 32 -3.06 -10.85 1.93
C HIS A 32 -2.78 -9.87 0.79
N ALA A 33 -3.83 -9.37 0.14
CA ALA A 33 -3.73 -8.17 -0.66
C ALA A 33 -3.36 -7.06 0.34
N GLU A 34 -2.08 -6.68 0.42
CA GLU A 34 -1.67 -5.47 1.11
C GLU A 34 -2.33 -4.33 0.34
N GLU A 35 -3.26 -3.64 0.99
CA GLU A 35 -3.78 -2.37 0.46
C GLU A 35 -2.58 -1.42 0.34
N GLU A 36 -2.14 -1.16 -0.87
CA GLU A 36 -1.03 -0.26 -1.12
C GLU A 36 -1.46 1.15 -0.66
N MET A 37 -0.69 1.70 0.28
CA MET A 37 -0.98 2.99 0.89
C MET A 37 0.08 3.99 0.44
N LEU A 38 -0.34 5.06 -0.22
CA LEU A 38 0.52 6.17 -0.60
C LEU A 38 0.85 7.02 0.64
N ARG A 39 2.12 7.06 1.01
CA ARG A 39 2.60 7.88 2.13
C ARG A 39 3.29 9.13 1.62
N VAL A 40 2.90 10.27 2.15
CA VAL A 40 3.49 11.57 1.84
C VAL A 40 3.69 12.33 3.15
N SER A 41 4.85 12.98 3.31
CA SER A 41 5.05 13.86 4.46
C SER A 41 4.30 15.19 4.25
N MET A 42 3.84 15.77 5.34
CA MET A 42 3.23 17.09 5.31
C MET A 42 4.20 18.13 4.73
N ASP A 43 3.71 19.03 3.88
CA ASP A 43 4.48 20.04 3.14
C ASP A 43 5.52 19.47 2.16
N HIS A 44 5.42 18.18 1.81
CA HIS A 44 6.25 17.53 0.80
C HIS A 44 5.42 17.12 -0.41
N ALA A 45 6.10 17.08 -1.56
CA ALA A 45 5.54 16.58 -2.81
C ALA A 45 6.17 15.24 -3.18
N ARG A 46 5.35 14.32 -3.72
CA ARG A 46 5.76 13.03 -4.24
C ARG A 46 5.30 12.86 -5.68
N VAL A 47 6.21 12.45 -6.57
CA VAL A 47 5.89 12.19 -7.98
C VAL A 47 5.39 10.75 -8.12
N LEU A 48 4.24 10.60 -8.76
CA LEU A 48 3.65 9.32 -9.16
C LEU A 48 3.77 9.20 -10.68
N LYS A 49 4.42 8.14 -11.15
CA LYS A 49 4.48 7.77 -12.57
C LYS A 49 3.43 6.72 -12.87
N LEU A 50 2.71 6.91 -13.96
CA LEU A 50 1.58 6.07 -14.37
C LEU A 50 1.91 5.34 -15.66
N ASP A 51 1.48 4.10 -15.78
CA ASP A 51 1.63 3.28 -16.98
C ASP A 51 0.66 3.67 -18.11
N ARG A 52 -0.43 4.38 -17.75
CA ARG A 52 -1.48 4.84 -18.66
C ARG A 52 -1.76 6.33 -18.47
N PRO A 53 -2.20 7.04 -19.52
CA PRO A 53 -2.51 8.46 -19.42
C PRO A 53 -3.74 8.70 -18.53
N VAL A 54 -3.61 9.68 -17.62
CA VAL A 54 -4.69 10.11 -16.74
C VAL A 54 -5.55 11.16 -17.44
N SER A 55 -6.86 11.04 -17.30
CA SER A 55 -7.86 11.99 -17.77
C SER A 55 -8.56 12.74 -16.65
N LYS A 56 -8.74 12.09 -15.49
CA LYS A 56 -9.41 12.68 -14.34
C LYS A 56 -8.70 12.33 -13.05
N VAL A 57 -8.55 13.32 -12.16
CA VAL A 57 -7.97 13.20 -10.82
C VAL A 57 -9.02 13.56 -9.80
N ILE A 58 -9.18 12.72 -8.79
CA ILE A 58 -10.14 12.89 -7.70
C ILE A 58 -9.41 12.69 -6.39
N ILE A 59 -9.48 13.68 -5.51
CA ILE A 59 -9.00 13.61 -4.13
C ILE A 59 -10.21 13.64 -3.20
N GLY A 60 -10.28 12.73 -2.25
CA GLY A 60 -11.38 12.66 -1.29
C GLY A 60 -11.46 13.86 -0.36
N ASN A 61 -10.31 14.36 0.11
CA ASN A 61 -10.21 15.55 0.94
C ASN A 61 -9.00 16.41 0.54
N ALA A 62 -9.27 17.54 -0.13
CA ALA A 62 -8.25 18.46 -0.60
C ALA A 62 -7.54 19.26 0.52
N GLU A 63 -8.05 19.25 1.76
CA GLU A 63 -7.34 19.84 2.91
C GLU A 63 -6.22 18.95 3.41
N VAL A 64 -6.32 17.63 3.22
CA VAL A 64 -5.32 16.64 3.64
C VAL A 64 -4.23 16.48 2.58
N ALA A 65 -4.61 16.30 1.33
CA ALA A 65 -3.68 16.15 0.21
C ALA A 65 -4.23 16.81 -1.05
N ASP A 66 -3.32 17.17 -1.95
CA ASP A 66 -3.63 17.73 -3.26
C ASP A 66 -2.85 16.98 -4.34
N ALA A 67 -3.42 16.88 -5.54
CA ALA A 67 -2.78 16.21 -6.67
C ALA A 67 -2.85 17.08 -7.91
N THR A 68 -1.69 17.34 -8.50
CA THR A 68 -1.53 18.16 -9.70
C THR A 68 -1.05 17.30 -10.86
N VAL A 69 -1.68 17.43 -12.03
CA VAL A 69 -1.24 16.79 -13.26
C VAL A 69 -0.05 17.55 -13.83
N ALA A 70 1.13 16.92 -13.86
CA ALA A 70 2.32 17.49 -14.47
C ALA A 70 2.38 17.19 -15.97
N ASP A 71 2.03 15.96 -16.36
CA ASP A 71 1.84 15.50 -17.73
C ASP A 71 0.84 14.33 -17.76
N SER A 72 0.55 13.80 -18.97
CA SER A 72 -0.46 12.73 -19.12
C SER A 72 -0.20 11.48 -18.28
N ASN A 73 1.06 11.22 -17.90
CA ASN A 73 1.48 10.03 -17.18
C ASN A 73 2.17 10.35 -15.85
N THR A 74 2.12 11.62 -15.42
CA THR A 74 2.81 12.07 -14.20
C THR A 74 1.90 12.93 -13.34
N ILE A 75 1.71 12.50 -12.12
CA ILE A 75 0.97 13.22 -11.08
C ILE A 75 1.94 13.62 -9.98
N VAL A 76 1.79 14.84 -9.47
CA VAL A 76 2.49 15.32 -8.28
C VAL A 76 1.50 15.36 -7.14
N LEU A 77 1.69 14.49 -6.15
CA LEU A 77 0.90 14.41 -4.94
C LEU A 77 1.56 15.23 -3.84
N THR A 78 0.82 16.17 -3.23
CA THR A 78 1.32 17.04 -2.17
C THR A 78 0.56 16.79 -0.87
N GLY A 79 1.27 16.51 0.21
CA GLY A 79 0.71 16.43 1.56
C GLY A 79 0.48 17.84 2.13
N ARG A 80 -0.76 18.18 2.47
CA ARG A 80 -1.13 19.51 2.94
C ARG A 80 -1.32 19.59 4.45
N SER A 81 -2.01 18.61 5.03
CA SER A 81 -2.21 18.51 6.46
C SER A 81 -2.21 17.06 6.90
N PHE A 82 -1.90 16.84 8.18
CA PHE A 82 -1.94 15.51 8.79
C PHE A 82 -3.33 14.87 8.65
N GLY A 83 -3.36 13.63 8.19
CA GLY A 83 -4.60 12.88 8.05
C GLY A 83 -4.54 11.78 7.00
N THR A 84 -5.70 11.21 6.73
CA THR A 84 -5.89 10.16 5.73
C THR A 84 -6.96 10.60 4.72
N THR A 85 -6.70 10.36 3.45
CA THR A 85 -7.66 10.55 2.36
C THR A 85 -7.48 9.45 1.32
N ASN A 86 -8.05 9.61 0.13
CA ASN A 86 -7.82 8.71 -1.00
C ASN A 86 -7.58 9.48 -2.29
N LEU A 87 -6.92 8.81 -3.24
CA LEU A 87 -6.66 9.29 -4.59
C LEU A 87 -7.28 8.31 -5.58
N VAL A 88 -8.12 8.83 -6.48
CA VAL A 88 -8.64 8.07 -7.62
C VAL A 88 -8.21 8.75 -8.90
N LEU A 89 -7.53 8.00 -9.77
CA LEU A 89 -7.12 8.45 -11.10
C LEU A 89 -7.86 7.63 -12.15
N LEU A 90 -8.51 8.30 -13.10
CA LEU A 90 -9.27 7.65 -14.16
C LEU A 90 -8.65 7.95 -15.51
N ASP A 91 -8.73 6.98 -16.44
CA ASP A 91 -8.42 7.15 -17.85
C ASP A 91 -9.55 7.86 -18.62
N ALA A 92 -9.38 8.01 -19.95
CA ALA A 92 -10.37 8.67 -20.81
C ALA A 92 -11.69 7.89 -20.89
N ASP A 93 -11.65 6.58 -20.70
CA ASP A 93 -12.81 5.68 -20.73
C ASP A 93 -13.52 5.59 -19.36
N GLY A 94 -12.95 6.22 -18.33
CA GLY A 94 -13.47 6.23 -16.98
C GLY A 94 -13.06 5.04 -16.12
N ASN A 95 -12.10 4.20 -16.58
CA ASN A 95 -11.58 3.12 -15.78
C ASN A 95 -10.56 3.64 -14.76
N ALA A 96 -10.55 3.06 -13.56
CA ALA A 96 -9.57 3.41 -12.55
C ALA A 96 -8.16 2.94 -12.95
N ILE A 97 -7.20 3.87 -12.93
CA ILE A 97 -5.76 3.61 -13.06
C ILE A 97 -5.16 3.39 -11.68
N VAL A 98 -5.57 4.23 -10.72
CA VAL A 98 -5.19 4.21 -9.31
C VAL A 98 -6.43 4.43 -8.47
N ASP A 99 -6.59 3.67 -7.42
CA ASP A 99 -7.59 3.89 -6.36
C ASP A 99 -6.95 3.47 -5.03
N GLU A 100 -6.28 4.42 -4.39
CA GLU A 100 -5.43 4.14 -3.24
C GLU A 100 -5.68 5.12 -2.10
N ARG A 101 -5.43 4.64 -0.90
CA ARG A 101 -5.45 5.45 0.32
C ARG A 101 -4.16 6.26 0.43
N ILE A 102 -4.29 7.54 0.80
CA ILE A 102 -3.18 8.45 1.08
C ILE A 102 -3.10 8.65 2.60
N LEU A 103 -1.92 8.46 3.16
CA LEU A 103 -1.57 8.87 4.52
C LEU A 103 -0.61 10.04 4.46
N VAL A 104 -1.03 11.18 4.98
CA VAL A 104 -0.16 12.33 5.21
C VAL A 104 0.29 12.33 6.66
N SER A 105 1.59 12.21 6.88
CA SER A 105 2.24 12.19 8.19
C SER A 105 3.24 13.31 8.34
N ILE A 106 3.63 13.60 9.58
CA ILE A 106 4.75 14.50 9.85
C ILE A 106 6.04 13.71 9.60
N ASP A 107 7.05 14.37 9.02
CA ASP A 107 8.40 13.80 8.90
C ASP A 107 9.01 13.67 10.30
N GLU A 108 8.98 12.46 10.86
CA GLU A 108 9.46 12.19 12.22
C GLU A 108 10.99 12.23 12.34
N GLY A 109 11.72 12.11 11.22
CA GLY A 109 13.17 12.13 11.21
C GLY A 109 13.77 13.48 11.62
N ASN A 110 13.06 14.57 11.35
CA ASN A 110 13.51 15.94 11.60
C ASN A 110 12.52 16.74 12.45
N THR A 111 11.67 16.07 13.22
CA THR A 111 10.61 16.73 13.98
C THR A 111 10.65 16.36 15.46
N VAL A 112 10.59 17.36 16.34
CA VAL A 112 10.48 17.20 17.79
C VAL A 112 9.11 17.69 18.25
N ARG A 113 8.40 16.88 19.02
CA ARG A 113 7.13 17.22 19.65
C ARG A 113 7.38 17.59 21.11
N VAL A 114 7.04 18.82 21.48
CA VAL A 114 7.16 19.31 22.86
C VAL A 114 5.77 19.42 23.46
N PHE A 115 5.56 18.74 24.59
CA PHE A 115 4.31 18.81 25.34
C PHE A 115 4.54 19.65 26.61
N ARG A 116 3.73 20.69 26.80
CA ARG A 116 3.72 21.51 28.01
C ARG A 116 2.29 21.56 28.54
N GLN A 117 2.04 20.84 29.61
CA GLN A 117 0.70 20.68 30.18
C GLN A 117 -0.29 20.15 29.10
N THR A 118 -1.23 20.98 28.64
CA THR A 118 -2.23 20.65 27.61
C THR A 118 -1.85 21.13 26.22
N GLU A 119 -0.74 21.88 26.11
CA GLU A 119 -0.29 22.47 24.84
C GLU A 119 0.75 21.56 24.16
N ARG A 120 0.59 21.36 22.87
CA ARG A 120 1.51 20.61 22.02
C ARG A 120 2.11 21.55 20.98
N SER A 121 3.43 21.69 20.95
CA SER A 121 4.15 22.36 19.88
C SER A 121 5.00 21.37 19.08
N VAL A 122 5.08 21.60 17.77
CA VAL A 122 5.86 20.82 16.83
C VAL A 122 7.01 21.68 16.32
N LEU A 123 8.23 21.18 16.45
CA LEU A 123 9.45 21.86 16.03
C LEU A 123 10.08 21.08 14.88
N SER A 124 10.52 21.77 13.85
CA SER A 124 11.32 21.23 12.76
C SER A 124 12.80 21.53 13.04
N CYS A 125 13.67 20.50 12.94
CA CYS A 125 15.08 20.60 13.36
C CYS A 125 16.03 20.30 12.18
N THR A 126 16.85 21.34 11.74
CA THR A 126 17.89 21.19 10.70
C THR A 126 18.96 22.29 10.79
N PRO A 127 20.01 22.19 11.58
CA PRO A 127 20.25 21.46 12.82
C PRO A 127 19.56 22.08 14.04
N ASN A 128 19.14 23.36 13.96
CA ASN A 128 18.42 24.05 15.02
C ASN A 128 16.92 23.73 14.91
N CYS A 129 16.25 23.67 16.06
CA CYS A 129 14.82 23.40 16.10
C CYS A 129 14.01 24.70 16.10
N GLU A 130 13.19 24.89 15.08
CA GLU A 130 12.30 26.03 14.94
C GLU A 130 10.85 25.57 14.91
N GLN A 131 9.95 26.45 15.34
CA GLN A 131 8.52 26.14 15.37
C GLN A 131 8.01 25.95 13.94
N HIS A 132 7.34 24.85 13.68
CA HIS A 132 6.73 24.59 12.38
C HIS A 132 5.72 25.69 12.06
N ALA A 133 5.81 26.28 10.86
CA ALA A 133 4.89 27.32 10.44
C ALA A 133 3.47 26.73 10.34
N GLU A 134 2.61 27.08 11.30
CA GLU A 134 1.19 26.76 11.18
C GLU A 134 0.60 27.56 10.03
N ARG A 135 0.08 26.88 9.03
CA ARG A 135 -0.70 27.50 7.97
C ARG A 135 -1.95 28.10 8.62
N GLY A 136 -2.02 29.42 8.70
CA GLY A 136 -3.12 30.16 9.34
C GLY A 136 -4.47 29.66 8.83
N LYS A 137 -5.39 29.52 9.77
CA LYS A 137 -6.81 29.20 9.52
C LYS A 137 -7.48 30.27 8.66
#